data_57c5710fb58af5b6b8bd2368bd381011
#
_entry.id   57c5710fb58af5b6b8bd2368bd381011
#
_cell.length_a   1.000
_cell.length_b   1.000
_cell.length_c   1.000
_cell.angle_alpha   90.00
_cell.angle_beta   90.00
_cell.angle_gamma   90.00
#
_symmetry.space_group_name_H-M   'P 1'
#
loop_
_entity.id
_entity.type
_entity.pdbx_description
1 polymer ?
#
loop_
_entity_poly.entity_id
_entity_poly.type
_entity_poly.pdbx_seq_one_letter_code
_entity_poly.pdbx_strand_id
1 'polypeptide(L)'
;MYLRNHGCLEVMISEQALKNRIPEFGQIPSLSALSEITFSDLGKAATFRDPTALAMVKEMAWELSIALSNLISTVNPSLIVLGGKIPALGEYFLNEVREDLKKTGFRRMVDNVTVRYSQLQSDSFLNGAMKYFF
;
A
#
# COMPACT_ATOMS: atom_id res chain seq x y z
N MET A 1 11.50 -0.95 -3.09
CA MET A 1 10.88 -2.14 -3.69
C MET A 1 11.93 -3.19 -3.90
N TYR A 2 11.69 -4.41 -3.47
CA TYR A 2 12.67 -5.48 -3.50
C TYR A 2 12.14 -6.69 -4.22
N LEU A 3 13.00 -7.32 -5.01
CA LEU A 3 12.73 -8.63 -5.59
C LEU A 3 13.42 -9.68 -4.71
N ARG A 4 12.64 -10.58 -4.14
CA ARG A 4 13.16 -11.65 -3.28
C ARG A 4 12.81 -12.99 -3.85
N ASN A 5 13.83 -13.83 -4.11
CA ASN A 5 13.65 -15.17 -4.63
C ASN A 5 12.77 -15.22 -5.88
N HIS A 6 12.27 -16.36 -6.20
CA HIS A 6 11.50 -16.60 -7.41
C HIS A 6 10.08 -16.08 -7.24
N GLY A 7 9.84 -14.84 -7.68
CA GLY A 7 8.50 -14.32 -7.79
C GLY A 7 7.92 -13.64 -6.55
N CYS A 8 8.74 -13.28 -5.57
CA CYS A 8 8.27 -12.50 -4.44
C CYS A 8 8.75 -11.06 -4.56
N LEU A 9 7.81 -10.11 -4.53
CA LEU A 9 8.12 -8.69 -4.49
C LEU A 9 7.72 -8.11 -3.16
N GLU A 10 8.54 -7.21 -2.65
CA GLU A 10 8.20 -6.44 -1.48
C GLU A 10 8.12 -4.97 -1.85
N VAL A 11 7.04 -4.32 -1.44
CA VAL A 11 6.74 -2.93 -1.77
C VAL A 11 6.66 -2.11 -0.50
N MET A 12 7.36 -0.97 -0.50
CA MET A 12 7.35 -0.02 0.61
C MET A 12 7.10 1.38 0.05
N ILE A 13 6.20 2.11 0.72
CA ILE A 13 5.88 3.48 0.36
C ILE A 13 6.17 4.36 1.57
N SER A 14 6.76 5.53 1.33
CA SER A 14 7.10 6.45 2.40
C SER A 14 5.88 7.27 2.83
N GLU A 15 5.83 7.62 4.12
CA GLU A 15 4.82 8.54 4.63
C GLU A 15 4.97 9.94 4.08
N GLN A 16 6.16 10.30 3.60
CA GLN A 16 6.38 11.59 2.96
C GLN A 16 5.52 11.76 1.71
N ALA A 17 5.33 10.67 0.95
CA ALA A 17 4.44 10.71 -0.21
C ALA A 17 3.01 11.03 0.21
N LEU A 18 2.56 10.52 1.35
CA LEU A 18 1.24 10.85 1.90
C LEU A 18 1.13 12.33 2.24
N LYS A 19 2.13 12.87 2.94
CA LYS A 19 2.14 14.28 3.32
C LYS A 19 2.04 15.20 2.10
N ASN A 20 2.71 14.84 1.03
CA ASN A 20 2.72 15.64 -0.18
C ASN A 20 1.35 15.66 -0.87
N ARG A 21 0.48 14.72 -0.56
CA ARG A 21 -0.84 14.62 -1.17
C ARG A 21 -1.95 15.31 -0.39
N ILE A 22 -1.71 15.62 0.88
CA ILE A 22 -2.74 16.22 1.73
C ILE A 22 -3.33 17.49 1.13
N PRO A 23 -2.52 18.43 0.59
CA PRO A 23 -3.08 19.65 0.01
C PRO A 23 -4.03 19.42 -1.16
N GLU A 24 -3.86 18.30 -1.89
CA GLU A 24 -4.72 18.00 -3.04
C GLU A 24 -6.14 17.62 -2.59
N PHE A 25 -6.28 17.10 -1.37
CA PHE A 25 -7.55 16.62 -0.84
C PHE A 25 -8.18 17.58 0.17
N GLY A 26 -7.48 18.69 0.48
CA GLY A 26 -7.93 19.59 1.51
C GLY A 26 -7.74 19.01 2.91
N GLN A 27 -8.47 19.56 3.87
CA GLN A 27 -8.36 19.09 5.25
C GLN A 27 -9.17 17.82 5.47
N ILE A 28 -8.62 16.92 6.25
CA ILE A 28 -9.34 15.76 6.76
C ILE A 28 -9.83 16.13 8.15
N PRO A 29 -11.15 16.33 8.35
CA PRO A 29 -11.65 16.87 9.62
C PRO A 29 -11.27 16.06 10.84
N SER A 30 -11.24 14.74 10.73
CA SER A 30 -10.87 13.88 11.84
C SER A 30 -9.39 13.95 12.21
N LEU A 31 -8.56 14.56 11.36
CA LEU A 31 -7.12 14.66 11.56
C LEU A 31 -6.64 16.10 11.69
N SER A 32 -7.56 17.06 11.76
CA SER A 32 -7.22 18.49 11.73
C SER A 32 -6.38 18.95 12.91
N ALA A 33 -6.41 18.22 14.03
CA ALA A 33 -5.64 18.56 15.21
C ALA A 33 -4.19 18.05 15.17
N LEU A 34 -3.83 17.24 14.17
CA LEU A 34 -2.53 16.63 14.09
C LEU A 34 -1.58 17.49 13.26
N SER A 35 -0.35 17.66 13.78
CA SER A 35 0.71 18.36 13.05
C SER A 35 1.29 17.49 11.94
N GLU A 36 1.28 16.18 12.12
CA GLU A 36 1.74 15.20 11.14
C GLU A 36 0.71 14.09 11.00
N ILE A 37 0.47 13.68 9.76
CA ILE A 37 -0.44 12.58 9.46
C ILE A 37 0.38 11.35 9.07
N THR A 38 0.14 10.24 9.75
CA THR A 38 0.78 8.96 9.46
C THR A 38 -0.18 8.07 8.70
N PHE A 39 0.33 6.96 8.15
CA PHE A 39 -0.52 5.94 7.54
C PHE A 39 -1.53 5.38 8.56
N SER A 40 -1.12 5.25 9.82
CA SER A 40 -2.02 4.81 10.87
C SER A 40 -3.19 5.79 11.08
N ASP A 41 -2.90 7.08 11.08
CA ASP A 41 -3.93 8.11 11.21
C ASP A 41 -4.92 8.06 10.05
N LEU A 42 -4.39 7.95 8.84
CA LEU A 42 -5.22 7.88 7.64
C LEU A 42 -6.07 6.61 7.63
N GLY A 43 -5.49 5.49 8.03
CA GLY A 43 -6.21 4.22 8.12
C GLY A 43 -7.36 4.26 9.13
N LYS A 44 -7.13 4.89 10.27
CA LYS A 44 -8.19 5.08 11.28
C LYS A 44 -9.29 5.98 10.77
N ALA A 45 -8.94 7.08 10.12
CA ALA A 45 -9.93 7.99 9.55
C ALA A 45 -10.78 7.29 8.49
N ALA A 46 -10.17 6.47 7.65
CA ALA A 46 -10.90 5.70 6.65
C ALA A 46 -11.81 4.65 7.30
N THR A 47 -11.37 4.05 8.39
CA THR A 47 -12.19 3.09 9.17
C THR A 47 -13.43 3.78 9.73
N PHE A 48 -13.31 5.04 10.16
CA PHE A 48 -14.44 5.84 10.64
C PHE A 48 -15.25 6.48 9.51
N ARG A 49 -14.97 6.11 8.27
CA ARG A 49 -15.71 6.55 7.08
C ARG A 49 -15.60 8.05 6.80
N ASP A 50 -14.48 8.66 7.13
CA ASP A 50 -14.21 10.04 6.72
C ASP A 50 -14.13 10.11 5.20
N PRO A 51 -14.99 10.92 4.53
CA PRO A 51 -15.03 10.92 3.06
C PRO A 51 -13.73 11.33 2.41
N THR A 52 -13.01 12.29 2.99
CA THR A 52 -11.72 12.74 2.43
C THR A 52 -10.66 11.67 2.59
N ALA A 53 -10.63 11.01 3.77
CA ALA A 53 -9.69 9.92 4.00
C ALA A 53 -9.96 8.74 3.06
N LEU A 54 -11.22 8.40 2.86
CA LEU A 54 -11.59 7.34 1.92
C LEU A 54 -11.16 7.67 0.50
N ALA A 55 -11.37 8.91 0.06
CA ALA A 55 -10.96 9.35 -1.28
C ALA A 55 -9.44 9.28 -1.44
N MET A 56 -8.70 9.70 -0.44
CA MET A 56 -7.25 9.64 -0.43
C MET A 56 -6.74 8.21 -0.52
N VAL A 57 -7.28 7.34 0.32
CA VAL A 57 -6.90 5.93 0.33
C VAL A 57 -7.21 5.27 -1.02
N LYS A 58 -8.36 5.59 -1.58
CA LYS A 58 -8.76 5.07 -2.89
C LYS A 58 -7.80 5.47 -3.99
N GLU A 59 -7.40 6.73 -4.01
CA GLU A 59 -6.46 7.21 -5.03
C GLU A 59 -5.07 6.62 -4.85
N MET A 60 -4.61 6.50 -3.62
CA MET A 60 -3.35 5.84 -3.32
C MET A 60 -3.36 4.37 -3.77
N ALA A 61 -4.48 3.69 -3.52
CA ALA A 61 -4.63 2.29 -3.94
C ALA A 61 -4.60 2.17 -5.47
N TRP A 62 -5.25 3.07 -6.17
CA TRP A 62 -5.25 3.07 -7.63
C TRP A 62 -3.84 3.27 -8.19
N GLU A 63 -3.12 4.27 -7.69
CA GLU A 63 -1.75 4.53 -8.13
C GLU A 63 -0.83 3.35 -7.86
N LEU A 64 -0.96 2.74 -6.68
CA LEU A 64 -0.17 1.57 -6.35
C LEU A 64 -0.52 0.40 -7.27
N SER A 65 -1.79 0.20 -7.57
CA SER A 65 -2.21 -0.89 -8.44
C SER A 65 -1.64 -0.76 -9.85
N ILE A 66 -1.53 0.47 -10.36
CA ILE A 66 -0.90 0.72 -11.67
C ILE A 66 0.59 0.34 -11.61
N ALA A 67 1.29 0.79 -10.58
CA ALA A 67 2.71 0.46 -10.42
C ALA A 67 2.91 -1.06 -10.28
N LEU A 68 2.07 -1.71 -9.48
CA LEU A 68 2.14 -3.16 -9.31
C LEU A 68 1.81 -3.91 -10.60
N SER A 69 0.87 -3.42 -11.37
CA SER A 69 0.51 -4.01 -12.66
C SER A 69 1.71 -4.02 -13.60
N ASN A 70 2.45 -2.92 -13.65
CA ASN A 70 3.67 -2.84 -14.47
C ASN A 70 4.72 -3.84 -14.00
N LEU A 71 4.88 -3.99 -12.70
CA LEU A 71 5.83 -4.96 -12.14
C LEU A 71 5.40 -6.39 -12.39
N ILE A 72 4.11 -6.67 -12.25
CA ILE A 72 3.55 -8.00 -12.51
C ILE A 72 3.84 -8.40 -13.95
N SER A 73 3.65 -7.49 -14.90
CA SER A 73 3.88 -7.79 -16.32
C SER A 73 5.35 -7.98 -16.64
N THR A 74 6.25 -7.37 -15.87
CA THR A 74 7.70 -7.43 -16.11
C THR A 74 8.36 -8.61 -15.40
N VAL A 75 8.01 -8.81 -14.12
CA VAL A 75 8.67 -9.76 -13.23
C VAL A 75 7.88 -11.05 -13.07
N ASN A 76 6.57 -10.98 -13.29
CA ASN A 76 5.63 -12.11 -13.11
C ASN A 76 5.75 -12.75 -11.71
N PRO A 77 5.59 -11.98 -10.63
CA PRO A 77 5.70 -12.52 -9.28
C PRO A 77 4.48 -13.35 -8.92
N SER A 78 4.66 -14.30 -8.02
CA SER A 78 3.55 -15.06 -7.45
C SER A 78 3.04 -14.45 -6.14
N LEU A 79 3.85 -13.61 -5.50
CA LEU A 79 3.52 -13.00 -4.21
C LEU A 79 4.05 -11.57 -4.17
N ILE A 80 3.18 -10.65 -3.77
CA ILE A 80 3.55 -9.27 -3.47
C ILE A 80 3.24 -9.01 -2.01
N VAL A 81 4.24 -8.56 -1.27
CA VAL A 81 4.10 -8.21 0.15
C VAL A 81 4.22 -6.70 0.30
N LEU A 82 3.19 -6.09 0.86
CA LEU A 82 3.19 -4.67 1.17
C LEU A 82 3.71 -4.49 2.58
N GLY A 83 4.92 -3.96 2.70
CA GLY A 83 5.65 -3.91 3.95
C GLY A 83 5.81 -2.52 4.52
N GLY A 84 6.73 -2.41 5.48
CA GLY A 84 7.00 -1.16 6.17
C GLY A 84 5.80 -0.68 6.96
N LYS A 85 5.37 0.55 6.71
CA LYS A 85 4.23 1.16 7.39
C LYS A 85 2.92 1.03 6.61
N ILE A 86 2.94 0.48 5.41
CA ILE A 86 1.75 0.33 4.57
C ILE A 86 0.62 -0.43 5.28
N PRO A 87 0.88 -1.51 6.02
CA PRO A 87 -0.20 -2.24 6.70
C PRO A 87 -1.02 -1.39 7.66
N ALA A 88 -0.48 -0.28 8.15
CA ALA A 88 -1.21 0.64 9.01
C ALA A 88 -2.38 1.31 8.30
N LEU A 89 -2.41 1.32 6.96
CA LEU A 89 -3.54 1.83 6.18
C LEU A 89 -4.81 0.97 6.31
N GLY A 90 -4.67 -0.28 6.77
CA GLY A 90 -5.81 -1.13 7.09
C GLY A 90 -6.34 -1.94 5.92
N GLU A 91 -7.38 -2.72 6.20
CA GLU A 91 -7.97 -3.64 5.22
C GLU A 91 -8.61 -2.93 4.03
N TYR A 92 -9.16 -1.75 4.24
CA TYR A 92 -9.82 -1.00 3.17
C TYR A 92 -8.83 -0.73 2.02
N PHE A 93 -7.64 -0.25 2.35
CA PHE A 93 -6.61 0.01 1.35
C PHE A 93 -6.21 -1.26 0.59
N LEU A 94 -5.96 -2.34 1.32
CA LEU A 94 -5.56 -3.60 0.71
C LEU A 94 -6.63 -4.15 -0.23
N ASN A 95 -7.89 -4.08 0.19
CA ASN A 95 -8.99 -4.54 -0.64
C ASN A 95 -9.13 -3.68 -1.90
N GLU A 96 -8.96 -2.36 -1.77
CA GLU A 96 -8.99 -1.46 -2.94
C GLU A 96 -7.86 -1.77 -3.91
N VAL A 97 -6.65 -2.04 -3.42
CA VAL A 97 -5.53 -2.42 -4.28
C VAL A 97 -5.85 -3.71 -5.05
N ARG A 98 -6.38 -4.70 -4.35
CA ARG A 98 -6.75 -5.97 -4.99
C ARG A 98 -7.82 -5.79 -6.06
N GLU A 99 -8.85 -5.00 -5.77
CA GLU A 99 -9.91 -4.73 -6.74
C GLU A 99 -9.39 -3.92 -7.93
N ASP A 100 -8.55 -2.93 -7.67
CA ASP A 100 -8.00 -2.10 -8.74
C ASP A 100 -7.07 -2.88 -9.65
N LEU A 101 -6.31 -3.84 -9.11
CA LEU A 101 -5.46 -4.71 -9.92
C LEU A 101 -6.29 -5.50 -10.95
N LYS A 102 -7.49 -5.92 -10.60
CA LYS A 102 -8.36 -6.63 -11.53
C LYS A 102 -8.78 -5.78 -12.70
N LYS A 103 -8.71 -4.46 -12.57
CA LYS A 103 -9.10 -3.50 -13.62
C LYS A 103 -7.94 -3.13 -14.53
N THR A 104 -6.72 -3.54 -14.25
CA THR A 104 -5.51 -3.05 -14.94
C THR A 104 -5.14 -3.82 -16.21
N GLY A 105 -5.90 -4.80 -16.61
CA GLY A 105 -5.77 -5.40 -17.95
C GLY A 105 -4.94 -6.67 -18.07
N PHE A 106 -4.05 -6.97 -17.15
CA PHE A 106 -3.24 -8.19 -17.19
C PHE A 106 -3.85 -9.30 -16.34
N ARG A 107 -5.10 -9.60 -16.62
CA ARG A 107 -5.94 -10.44 -15.76
C ARG A 107 -5.34 -11.79 -15.42
N ARG A 108 -4.78 -12.48 -16.41
CA ARG A 108 -4.16 -13.80 -16.16
C ARG A 108 -3.02 -13.72 -15.19
N MET A 109 -2.18 -12.69 -15.34
CA MET A 109 -1.03 -12.52 -14.45
C MET A 109 -1.48 -12.07 -13.06
N VAL A 110 -2.48 -11.20 -13.00
CA VAL A 110 -3.04 -10.71 -11.73
C VAL A 110 -3.71 -11.84 -10.96
N ASP A 111 -4.45 -12.72 -11.63
CA ASP A 111 -5.13 -13.84 -10.97
C ASP A 111 -4.16 -14.84 -10.32
N ASN A 112 -2.92 -14.87 -10.78
CA ASN A 112 -1.89 -15.75 -10.23
C ASN A 112 -1.04 -15.09 -9.15
N VAL A 113 -1.33 -13.83 -8.81
CA VAL A 113 -0.55 -13.07 -7.81
C VAL A 113 -1.34 -12.94 -6.53
N THR A 114 -0.69 -13.28 -5.43
CA THR A 114 -1.23 -13.00 -4.09
C THR A 114 -0.66 -11.68 -3.61
N VAL A 115 -1.52 -10.77 -3.18
CA VAL A 115 -1.12 -9.49 -2.58
C VAL A 115 -1.56 -9.50 -1.13
N ARG A 116 -0.62 -9.30 -0.22
CA ARG A 116 -0.91 -9.30 1.21
C ARG A 116 -0.02 -8.32 1.95
N TYR A 117 -0.40 -8.02 3.18
CA TYR A 117 0.44 -7.23 4.07
C TYR A 117 1.54 -8.11 4.68
N SER A 118 2.65 -7.45 5.01
CA SER A 118 3.68 -8.07 5.84
C SER A 118 3.10 -8.36 7.22
N GLN A 119 3.46 -9.52 7.77
CA GLN A 119 3.08 -9.89 9.13
C GLN A 119 4.02 -9.31 10.17
N LEU A 120 5.14 -8.74 9.73
CA LEU A 120 6.12 -8.17 10.62
C LEU A 120 5.79 -6.71 10.89
N GLN A 121 5.97 -6.28 12.14
CA GLN A 121 5.88 -4.88 12.47
C GLN A 121 7.05 -4.13 11.84
N SER A 122 6.89 -2.81 11.70
CA SER A 122 7.85 -1.98 11.01
C SER A 122 9.31 -2.20 11.44
N ASP A 123 9.56 -2.20 12.76
CA ASP A 123 10.90 -2.38 13.29
C ASP A 123 11.41 -3.81 13.11
N SER A 124 10.56 -4.78 13.40
CA SER A 124 10.88 -6.19 13.19
C SER A 124 11.08 -6.47 11.71
N PHE A 125 10.33 -5.79 10.86
CA PHE A 125 10.45 -5.91 9.43
C PHE A 125 11.83 -5.46 8.96
N LEU A 126 12.30 -4.30 9.41
CA LEU A 126 13.61 -3.79 9.02
C LEU A 126 14.71 -4.78 9.41
N ASN A 127 14.66 -5.31 10.61
CA ASN A 127 15.62 -6.30 11.06
C ASN A 127 15.52 -7.61 10.30
N GLY A 128 14.30 -8.07 10.06
CA GLY A 128 14.04 -9.28 9.31
C GLY A 128 14.39 -9.16 7.84
N ALA A 129 14.04 -8.02 7.22
CA ALA A 129 14.30 -7.78 5.81
C ALA A 129 15.78 -7.81 5.49
N MET A 130 16.59 -7.24 6.38
CA MET A 130 18.04 -7.26 6.21
C MET A 130 18.60 -8.68 6.15
N LYS A 131 17.93 -9.64 6.78
CA LYS A 131 18.36 -11.03 6.75
C LYS A 131 17.82 -11.79 5.54
N TYR A 132 16.60 -11.47 5.09
CA TYR A 132 15.89 -12.29 4.10
C TYR A 132 15.96 -11.75 2.69
N PHE A 133 16.18 -10.46 2.51
CA PHE A 133 16.17 -9.83 1.20
C PHE A 133 17.57 -9.52 0.67
N PHE A 134 18.54 -9.55 1.51
CA PHE A 134 19.93 -9.33 1.18
C PHE A 134 20.80 -10.50 1.63
#